data_dfa3420baf8682c4f04a8392f6a18831
#
_entry.id   dfa3420baf8682c4f04a8392f6a18831
#
_cell.length_a   1.000
_cell.length_b   1.000
_cell.length_c   1.000
_cell.angle_alpha   90.00
_cell.angle_beta   90.00
_cell.angle_gamma   90.00
#
_symmetry.space_group_name_H-M   'P 1'
#
loop_
_entity.id
_entity.type
_entity.pdbx_description
1 polymer ?
#
loop_
_entity_poly.entity_id
_entity_poly.type
_entity_poly.pdbx_seq_one_letter_code
_entity_poly.pdbx_strand_id
1 'polypeptide(L)'
;MRIDTSRLVLREMTEDDFDALYAILSDAETMKYYPKPYDEAGVHRWINWCRDSYAKNGFGLWAVTLNGEFIGDCGISLQPINGQWLPEIGYHIRKDHWRKGYASEAAAACIRVAFEQFGFPAVYSYMNADNEPSWRTAMKNGMNQVDAYTDDHHGYLRVFAIDRNTWEKQCTDEYAVHAK
;
A
#
# COMPACT_ATOMS: atom_id res chain seq x y z
N MET A 1 -1.18 16.12 -0.05
CA MET A 1 -0.75 15.62 1.28
C MET A 1 0.70 15.20 1.24
N ARG A 2 1.43 15.35 2.38
CA ARG A 2 2.80 14.83 2.55
C ARG A 2 2.88 14.06 3.87
N ILE A 3 3.52 12.88 3.84
CA ILE A 3 3.72 12.01 5.00
C ILE A 3 5.21 11.73 5.12
N ASP A 4 5.82 12.13 6.24
CA ASP A 4 7.22 11.87 6.52
C ASP A 4 7.34 10.68 7.49
N THR A 5 8.31 9.79 7.21
CA THR A 5 8.69 8.66 8.05
C THR A 5 10.15 8.79 8.49
N SER A 6 10.74 7.76 9.07
CA SER A 6 12.15 7.79 9.46
C SER A 6 13.11 7.86 8.26
N ARG A 7 12.75 7.27 7.12
CA ARG A 7 13.61 7.17 5.92
C ARG A 7 12.93 7.67 4.65
N LEU A 8 11.59 7.71 4.62
CA LEU A 8 10.81 7.92 3.42
C LEU A 8 9.99 9.21 3.51
N VAL A 9 9.70 9.74 2.33
CA VAL A 9 8.67 10.78 2.16
C VAL A 9 7.64 10.25 1.18
N LEU A 10 6.36 10.26 1.59
CA LEU A 10 5.24 9.97 0.72
C LEU A 10 4.58 11.29 0.34
N ARG A 11 4.38 11.52 -0.95
CA ARG A 11 3.74 12.73 -1.50
C ARG A 11 2.75 12.38 -2.59
N GLU A 12 1.89 13.31 -2.91
CA GLU A 12 1.00 13.14 -4.07
C GLU A 12 1.82 12.87 -5.33
N MET A 13 1.31 11.94 -6.12
CA MET A 13 1.90 11.54 -7.40
C MET A 13 1.56 12.58 -8.47
N THR A 14 2.50 12.83 -9.36
CA THR A 14 2.35 13.76 -10.49
C THR A 14 2.71 13.07 -11.80
N GLU A 15 2.45 13.72 -12.93
CA GLU A 15 2.88 13.20 -14.24
C GLU A 15 4.41 13.10 -14.37
N ASP A 16 5.17 13.89 -13.62
CA ASP A 16 6.64 13.82 -13.61
C ASP A 16 7.16 12.50 -13.00
N ASP A 17 6.31 11.75 -12.30
CA ASP A 17 6.64 10.43 -11.76
C ASP A 17 6.46 9.28 -12.77
N PHE A 18 5.97 9.59 -13.98
CA PHE A 18 5.60 8.58 -14.98
C PHE A 18 6.73 7.59 -15.26
N ASP A 19 7.91 8.07 -15.62
CA ASP A 19 9.04 7.19 -16.02
C ASP A 19 9.43 6.23 -14.89
N ALA A 20 9.50 6.75 -13.66
CA ALA A 20 9.86 5.96 -12.48
C ALA A 20 8.78 4.93 -12.11
N LEU A 21 7.50 5.32 -12.19
CA LEU A 21 6.38 4.42 -11.95
C LEU A 21 6.25 3.38 -13.06
N TYR A 22 6.44 3.77 -14.33
CA TYR A 22 6.43 2.87 -15.47
C TYR A 22 7.51 1.78 -15.34
N ALA A 23 8.72 2.14 -14.92
CA ALA A 23 9.79 1.17 -14.68
C ALA A 23 9.44 0.12 -13.62
N ILE A 24 8.50 0.41 -12.71
CA ILE A 24 8.01 -0.51 -11.69
C ILE A 24 6.84 -1.35 -12.22
N LEU A 25 5.80 -0.69 -12.72
CA LEU A 25 4.55 -1.35 -13.11
C LEU A 25 4.63 -2.11 -14.45
N SER A 26 5.64 -1.83 -15.30
CA SER A 26 5.91 -2.58 -16.52
C SER A 26 6.88 -3.74 -16.31
N ASP A 27 7.57 -3.82 -15.16
CA ASP A 27 8.52 -4.90 -14.86
C ASP A 27 7.77 -6.21 -14.55
N ALA A 28 8.02 -7.23 -15.38
CA ALA A 28 7.33 -8.52 -15.28
C ALA A 28 7.58 -9.25 -13.94
N GLU A 29 8.75 -9.04 -13.31
CA GLU A 29 9.06 -9.64 -12.02
C GLU A 29 8.29 -8.98 -10.88
N THR A 30 8.20 -7.65 -10.92
CA THR A 30 7.41 -6.87 -9.95
C THR A 30 5.92 -7.19 -10.06
N MET A 31 5.42 -7.31 -11.30
CA MET A 31 3.99 -7.52 -11.57
C MET A 31 3.59 -8.98 -11.75
N LYS A 32 4.44 -9.94 -11.40
CA LYS A 32 4.18 -11.39 -11.62
C LYS A 32 2.95 -11.95 -10.91
N TYR A 33 2.42 -11.26 -9.91
CA TYR A 33 1.20 -11.63 -9.18
C TYR A 33 -0.06 -10.89 -9.69
N TYR A 34 0.11 -10.07 -10.72
CA TYR A 34 -0.97 -9.37 -11.42
C TYR A 34 -1.27 -10.08 -12.73
N PRO A 35 -2.45 -9.90 -13.33
CA PRO A 35 -2.79 -10.54 -14.60
C PRO A 35 -1.80 -10.25 -15.72
N LYS A 36 -1.24 -9.06 -15.75
CA LYS A 36 -0.16 -8.63 -16.66
C LYS A 36 0.49 -7.36 -16.16
N PRO A 37 1.74 -7.06 -16.57
CA PRO A 37 2.34 -5.75 -16.40
C PRO A 37 1.55 -4.65 -17.12
N TYR A 38 1.69 -3.41 -16.65
CA TYR A 38 1.04 -2.25 -17.25
C TYR A 38 1.84 -1.72 -18.45
N ASP A 39 1.12 -1.32 -19.49
CA ASP A 39 1.66 -0.50 -20.59
C ASP A 39 1.67 0.98 -20.21
N GLU A 40 2.26 1.84 -21.06
CA GLU A 40 2.33 3.30 -20.86
C GLU A 40 0.95 3.90 -20.59
N ALA A 41 -0.05 3.55 -21.42
CA ALA A 41 -1.40 4.02 -21.23
C ALA A 41 -2.01 3.57 -19.89
N GLY A 42 -1.66 2.39 -19.43
CA GLY A 42 -2.05 1.86 -18.11
C GLY A 42 -1.45 2.67 -16.97
N VAL A 43 -0.19 3.06 -17.07
CA VAL A 43 0.49 3.87 -16.04
C VAL A 43 -0.05 5.31 -16.02
N HIS A 44 -0.33 5.93 -17.17
CA HIS A 44 -1.04 7.22 -17.19
C HIS A 44 -2.41 7.14 -16.51
N ARG A 45 -3.19 6.07 -16.79
CA ARG A 45 -4.47 5.86 -16.08
C ARG A 45 -4.29 5.69 -14.58
N TRP A 46 -3.22 5.00 -14.15
CA TRP A 46 -2.88 4.83 -12.73
C TRP A 46 -2.60 6.17 -12.05
N ILE A 47 -1.74 7.01 -12.63
CA ILE A 47 -1.44 8.34 -12.11
C ILE A 47 -2.72 9.19 -12.02
N ASN A 48 -3.52 9.22 -13.08
CA ASN A 48 -4.76 9.96 -13.10
C ASN A 48 -5.76 9.45 -12.04
N TRP A 49 -5.90 8.14 -11.88
CA TRP A 49 -6.72 7.54 -10.85
C TRP A 49 -6.26 7.93 -9.43
N CYS A 50 -4.95 7.98 -9.17
CA CYS A 50 -4.42 8.46 -7.89
C CYS A 50 -4.78 9.94 -7.67
N ARG A 51 -4.58 10.79 -8.67
CA ARG A 51 -4.88 12.23 -8.60
C ARG A 51 -6.38 12.51 -8.41
N ASP A 52 -7.22 11.79 -9.10
CA ASP A 52 -8.68 11.86 -8.92
C ASP A 52 -9.09 11.43 -7.51
N SER A 53 -8.44 10.40 -6.97
CA SER A 53 -8.67 9.94 -5.60
C SER A 53 -8.28 11.00 -4.57
N TYR A 54 -7.15 11.68 -4.73
CA TYR A 54 -6.77 12.80 -3.85
C TYR A 54 -7.81 13.92 -3.87
N ALA A 55 -8.28 14.29 -5.04
CA ALA A 55 -9.29 15.36 -5.20
C ALA A 55 -10.64 14.97 -4.59
N LYS A 56 -11.05 13.71 -4.77
CA LYS A 56 -12.37 13.23 -4.36
C LYS A 56 -12.43 12.79 -2.90
N ASN A 57 -11.41 12.07 -2.44
CA ASN A 57 -11.39 11.35 -1.16
C ASN A 57 -10.42 11.98 -0.16
N GLY A 58 -9.48 12.82 -0.60
CA GLY A 58 -8.38 13.35 0.22
C GLY A 58 -7.23 12.35 0.41
N PHE A 59 -7.34 11.12 -0.10
CA PHE A 59 -6.32 10.07 -0.05
C PHE A 59 -6.20 9.35 -1.39
N GLY A 60 -5.14 8.57 -1.56
CA GLY A 60 -4.83 7.77 -2.73
C GLY A 60 -3.53 7.01 -2.53
N LEU A 61 -2.96 6.44 -3.58
CA LEU A 61 -1.60 5.92 -3.55
C LEU A 61 -0.62 7.07 -3.76
N TRP A 62 0.25 7.29 -2.80
CA TRP A 62 1.28 8.33 -2.84
C TRP A 62 2.59 7.80 -3.43
N ALA A 63 3.33 8.66 -4.10
CA ALA A 63 4.72 8.41 -4.48
C ALA A 63 5.57 8.23 -3.23
N VAL A 64 6.27 7.11 -3.12
CA VAL A 64 7.24 6.83 -2.06
C VAL A 64 8.62 7.24 -2.52
N THR A 65 9.23 8.18 -1.80
CA THR A 65 10.57 8.66 -2.13
C THR A 65 11.57 8.40 -1.01
N LEU A 66 12.81 8.05 -1.40
CA LEU A 66 13.96 7.87 -0.54
C LEU A 66 15.05 8.88 -0.96
N ASN A 67 15.41 9.82 -0.09
CA ASN A 67 16.36 10.90 -0.41
C ASN A 67 15.99 11.69 -1.69
N GLY A 68 14.70 11.85 -1.96
CA GLY A 68 14.19 12.52 -3.15
C GLY A 68 14.02 11.62 -4.39
N GLU A 69 14.55 10.43 -4.40
CA GLU A 69 14.37 9.45 -5.47
C GLU A 69 13.06 8.70 -5.33
N PHE A 70 12.25 8.60 -6.41
CA PHE A 70 11.06 7.78 -6.45
C PHE A 70 11.43 6.29 -6.43
N ILE A 71 10.95 5.57 -5.43
CA ILE A 71 11.21 4.13 -5.26
C ILE A 71 9.96 3.26 -5.28
N GLY A 72 8.78 3.85 -5.41
CA GLY A 72 7.52 3.10 -5.44
C GLY A 72 6.31 3.94 -5.14
N ASP A 73 5.19 3.28 -4.96
CA ASP A 73 3.96 3.88 -4.45
C ASP A 73 3.45 3.12 -3.22
N CYS A 74 2.71 3.83 -2.37
CA CYS A 74 2.00 3.25 -1.23
C CYS A 74 0.88 4.19 -0.79
N GLY A 75 -0.25 3.64 -0.38
CA GLY A 75 -1.33 4.50 0.09
C GLY A 75 -2.61 3.77 0.43
N ILE A 76 -3.69 4.55 0.45
CA ILE A 76 -5.04 4.11 0.76
C ILE A 76 -5.86 4.16 -0.53
N SER A 77 -6.54 3.08 -0.85
CA SER A 77 -7.52 3.04 -1.95
C SER A 77 -8.81 2.35 -1.51
N LEU A 78 -9.93 2.71 -2.10
CA LEU A 78 -11.17 1.95 -1.94
C LEU A 78 -11.18 0.84 -2.99
N GLN A 79 -11.24 -0.41 -2.55
CA GLN A 79 -11.20 -1.58 -3.42
C GLN A 79 -12.38 -2.52 -3.18
N PRO A 80 -12.89 -3.19 -4.23
CA PRO A 80 -13.91 -4.21 -4.10
C PRO A 80 -13.27 -5.52 -3.60
N ILE A 81 -13.23 -5.73 -2.31
CA ILE A 81 -12.68 -6.93 -1.68
C ILE A 81 -13.83 -7.86 -1.30
N ASN A 82 -13.89 -9.04 -1.91
CA ASN A 82 -14.97 -10.04 -1.71
C ASN A 82 -16.38 -9.41 -1.71
N GLY A 83 -16.66 -8.57 -2.72
CA GLY A 83 -17.96 -7.93 -2.92
C GLY A 83 -18.26 -6.71 -2.03
N GLN A 84 -17.31 -6.25 -1.22
CA GLN A 84 -17.45 -5.07 -0.37
C GLN A 84 -16.41 -4.00 -0.74
N TRP A 85 -16.82 -2.72 -0.77
CA TRP A 85 -15.88 -1.61 -0.94
C TRP A 85 -15.20 -1.29 0.39
N LEU A 86 -13.90 -1.62 0.48
CA LEU A 86 -13.11 -1.54 1.70
C LEU A 86 -11.85 -0.67 1.49
N PRO A 87 -11.39 0.06 2.55
CA PRO A 87 -10.14 0.82 2.48
C PRO A 87 -8.94 -0.14 2.50
N GLU A 88 -8.25 -0.19 1.38
CA GLU A 88 -7.05 -1.02 1.20
C GLU A 88 -5.79 -0.20 1.41
N ILE A 89 -4.79 -0.82 2.02
CA ILE A 89 -3.40 -0.37 2.03
C ILE A 89 -2.65 -1.15 0.95
N GLY A 90 -2.36 -0.47 -0.16
CA GLY A 90 -1.64 -1.03 -1.31
C GLY A 90 -0.23 -0.45 -1.43
N TYR A 91 0.69 -1.19 -2.04
CA TYR A 91 2.07 -0.75 -2.26
C TYR A 91 2.77 -1.51 -3.38
N HIS A 92 3.64 -0.79 -4.10
CA HIS A 92 4.65 -1.33 -4.99
C HIS A 92 5.99 -0.68 -4.68
N ILE A 93 7.05 -1.46 -4.58
CA ILE A 93 8.40 -0.97 -4.37
C ILE A 93 9.29 -1.53 -5.47
N ARG A 94 10.10 -0.66 -6.05
CA ARG A 94 11.10 -1.00 -7.09
C ARG A 94 12.02 -2.12 -6.59
N LYS A 95 12.30 -3.11 -7.41
CA LYS A 95 12.94 -4.37 -7.02
C LYS A 95 14.33 -4.23 -6.38
N ASP A 96 15.12 -3.24 -6.78
CA ASP A 96 16.42 -2.94 -6.17
C ASP A 96 16.33 -2.38 -4.74
N HIS A 97 15.10 -2.05 -4.29
CA HIS A 97 14.77 -1.62 -2.93
C HIS A 97 14.02 -2.68 -2.10
N TRP A 98 13.83 -3.88 -2.62
CA TRP A 98 13.19 -4.96 -1.86
C TRP A 98 14.02 -5.42 -0.67
N ARG A 99 13.35 -6.03 0.33
CA ARG A 99 13.94 -6.60 1.55
C ARG A 99 14.68 -5.58 2.45
N LYS A 100 14.50 -4.28 2.19
CA LYS A 100 15.06 -3.19 3.01
C LYS A 100 14.05 -2.60 4.00
N GLY A 101 12.81 -3.14 4.00
CA GLY A 101 11.74 -2.74 4.92
C GLY A 101 10.94 -1.51 4.49
N TYR A 102 11.18 -0.96 3.30
CA TYR A 102 10.51 0.26 2.84
C TYR A 102 9.01 0.08 2.64
N ALA A 103 8.55 -1.03 2.07
CA ALA A 103 7.12 -1.31 1.94
C ALA A 103 6.40 -1.33 3.31
N SER A 104 7.02 -1.98 4.31
CA SER A 104 6.46 -2.04 5.66
C SER A 104 6.43 -0.66 6.34
N GLU A 105 7.48 0.15 6.17
CA GLU A 105 7.56 1.50 6.72
C GLU A 105 6.51 2.43 6.08
N ALA A 106 6.37 2.40 4.76
CA ALA A 106 5.38 3.17 4.04
C ALA A 106 3.95 2.75 4.43
N ALA A 107 3.68 1.43 4.47
CA ALA A 107 2.38 0.90 4.84
C ALA A 107 2.00 1.25 6.29
N ALA A 108 2.93 1.18 7.25
CA ALA A 108 2.69 1.60 8.62
C ALA A 108 2.27 3.08 8.71
N ALA A 109 2.92 3.95 7.93
CA ALA A 109 2.56 5.36 7.88
C ALA A 109 1.17 5.59 7.27
N CYS A 110 0.81 4.84 6.22
CA CYS A 110 -0.52 4.89 5.60
C CYS A 110 -1.61 4.36 6.54
N ILE A 111 -1.36 3.28 7.29
CA ILE A 111 -2.28 2.75 8.31
C ILE A 111 -2.54 3.80 9.39
N ARG A 112 -1.50 4.47 9.89
CA ARG A 112 -1.64 5.55 10.85
C ARG A 112 -2.51 6.68 10.31
N VAL A 113 -2.25 7.15 9.09
CA VAL A 113 -3.03 8.20 8.43
C VAL A 113 -4.48 7.76 8.23
N ALA A 114 -4.73 6.52 7.84
CA ALA A 114 -6.07 5.96 7.68
C ALA A 114 -6.88 6.04 8.99
N PHE A 115 -6.26 5.71 10.11
CA PHE A 115 -6.93 5.75 11.40
C PHE A 115 -7.02 7.18 11.98
N GLU A 116 -5.92 7.93 12.02
CA GLU A 116 -5.87 9.23 12.69
C GLU A 116 -6.56 10.34 11.91
N GLN A 117 -6.42 10.37 10.58
CA GLN A 117 -6.91 11.48 9.76
C GLN A 117 -8.23 11.15 9.06
N PHE A 118 -8.41 9.94 8.57
CA PHE A 118 -9.62 9.56 7.82
C PHE A 118 -10.65 8.80 8.65
N GLY A 119 -10.31 8.40 9.86
CA GLY A 119 -11.28 7.83 10.79
C GLY A 119 -11.79 6.44 10.42
N PHE A 120 -11.11 5.70 9.54
CA PHE A 120 -11.55 4.34 9.18
C PHE A 120 -11.62 3.43 10.41
N PRO A 121 -12.62 2.56 10.52
CA PRO A 121 -12.73 1.60 11.61
C PRO A 121 -11.74 0.43 11.46
N ALA A 122 -11.39 0.08 10.23
CA ALA A 122 -10.41 -0.96 9.87
C ALA A 122 -9.80 -0.63 8.51
N VAL A 123 -8.62 -1.18 8.24
CA VAL A 123 -7.97 -1.17 6.92
C VAL A 123 -7.58 -2.58 6.51
N TYR A 124 -7.49 -2.79 5.20
CA TYR A 124 -7.31 -4.09 4.59
C TYR A 124 -6.10 -4.10 3.66
N SER A 125 -5.56 -5.26 3.40
CA SER A 125 -4.65 -5.53 2.28
C SER A 125 -5.06 -6.86 1.69
N TYR A 126 -5.15 -6.96 0.37
CA TYR A 126 -5.44 -8.23 -0.28
C TYR A 126 -4.43 -8.51 -1.39
N MET A 127 -4.09 -9.75 -1.59
CA MET A 127 -3.07 -10.14 -2.55
C MET A 127 -3.25 -11.58 -2.99
N ASN A 128 -2.67 -11.91 -4.14
CA ASN A 128 -2.55 -13.29 -4.57
C ASN A 128 -1.87 -14.12 -3.46
N ALA A 129 -2.39 -15.32 -3.20
CA ALA A 129 -1.95 -16.17 -2.08
C ALA A 129 -0.47 -16.55 -2.17
N ASP A 130 0.10 -16.60 -3.37
CA ASP A 130 1.51 -16.90 -3.62
C ASP A 130 2.42 -15.68 -3.44
N ASN A 131 1.84 -14.47 -3.27
CA ASN A 131 2.60 -13.24 -3.03
C ASN A 131 3.06 -13.16 -1.55
N GLU A 132 3.97 -14.06 -1.20
CA GLU A 132 4.52 -14.14 0.16
C GLU A 132 5.13 -12.83 0.65
N PRO A 133 5.93 -12.08 -0.13
CA PRO A 133 6.45 -10.79 0.31
C PRO A 133 5.37 -9.80 0.74
N SER A 134 4.23 -9.78 0.04
CA SER A 134 3.13 -8.86 0.34
C SER A 134 2.40 -9.24 1.64
N TRP A 135 1.98 -10.50 1.80
CA TRP A 135 1.26 -10.86 3.03
C TRP A 135 2.17 -10.85 4.28
N ARG A 136 3.49 -11.11 4.14
CA ARG A 136 4.45 -10.90 5.24
C ARG A 136 4.57 -9.42 5.62
N THR A 137 4.50 -8.52 4.65
CA THR A 137 4.48 -7.06 4.92
C THR A 137 3.21 -6.67 5.67
N ALA A 138 2.03 -7.17 5.29
CA ALA A 138 0.78 -6.94 6.00
C ALA A 138 0.87 -7.45 7.46
N MET A 139 1.34 -8.68 7.66
CA MET A 139 1.53 -9.24 9.01
C MET A 139 2.52 -8.43 9.87
N LYS A 140 3.62 -7.95 9.27
CA LYS A 140 4.60 -7.10 9.97
C LYS A 140 3.99 -5.79 10.46
N ASN A 141 2.96 -5.30 9.79
CA ASN A 141 2.18 -4.13 10.18
C ASN A 141 0.98 -4.46 11.09
N GLY A 142 1.01 -5.64 11.72
CA GLY A 142 0.00 -6.05 12.71
C GLY A 142 -1.32 -6.54 12.12
N MET A 143 -1.41 -6.67 10.79
CA MET A 143 -2.61 -7.22 10.16
C MET A 143 -2.69 -8.74 10.34
N ASN A 144 -3.89 -9.27 10.52
CA ASN A 144 -4.17 -10.69 10.55
C ASN A 144 -4.97 -11.11 9.32
N GLN A 145 -4.80 -12.35 8.86
CA GLN A 145 -5.64 -12.88 7.80
C GLN A 145 -7.07 -13.04 8.32
N VAL A 146 -8.01 -12.42 7.61
CA VAL A 146 -9.44 -12.39 8.00
C VAL A 146 -10.33 -13.09 6.98
N ASP A 147 -9.88 -13.21 5.73
CA ASP A 147 -10.65 -13.84 4.66
C ASP A 147 -9.74 -14.42 3.57
N ALA A 148 -10.31 -15.21 2.69
CA ALA A 148 -9.69 -15.65 1.43
C ALA A 148 -10.80 -16.03 0.45
N TYR A 149 -10.61 -15.70 -0.83
CA TYR A 149 -11.58 -15.98 -1.88
C TYR A 149 -10.90 -16.15 -3.24
N THR A 150 -11.63 -16.68 -4.20
CA THR A 150 -11.16 -16.77 -5.59
C THR A 150 -11.79 -15.66 -6.41
N ASP A 151 -10.95 -14.91 -7.12
CA ASP A 151 -11.32 -13.91 -8.10
C ASP A 151 -10.99 -14.42 -9.51
N ASP A 152 -11.86 -14.17 -10.49
CA ASP A 152 -11.71 -14.68 -11.86
C ASP A 152 -10.48 -14.10 -12.60
N HIS A 153 -10.00 -12.92 -12.18
CA HIS A 153 -8.87 -12.23 -12.81
C HIS A 153 -7.56 -12.41 -12.06
N HIS A 154 -7.63 -12.54 -10.71
CA HIS A 154 -6.45 -12.52 -9.83
C HIS A 154 -6.18 -13.88 -9.17
N GLY A 155 -7.03 -14.89 -9.39
CA GLY A 155 -6.91 -16.22 -8.79
C GLY A 155 -7.26 -16.24 -7.31
N TYR A 156 -6.58 -17.08 -6.53
CA TYR A 156 -6.84 -17.22 -5.10
C TYR A 156 -6.18 -16.09 -4.32
N LEU A 157 -6.99 -15.32 -3.62
CA LEU A 157 -6.61 -14.13 -2.87
C LEU A 157 -6.70 -14.37 -1.37
N ARG A 158 -5.76 -13.82 -0.62
CA ARG A 158 -5.83 -13.69 0.86
C ARG A 158 -6.13 -12.25 1.22
N VAL A 159 -6.95 -12.07 2.23
CA VAL A 159 -7.31 -10.75 2.79
C VAL A 159 -6.78 -10.64 4.21
N PHE A 160 -6.04 -9.60 4.46
CA PHE A 160 -5.52 -9.23 5.77
C PHE A 160 -6.16 -7.93 6.23
N ALA A 161 -6.37 -7.79 7.53
CA ALA A 161 -6.94 -6.58 8.10
C ALA A 161 -6.39 -6.28 9.49
N ILE A 162 -6.47 -5.01 9.87
CA ILE A 162 -6.30 -4.53 11.23
C ILE A 162 -7.40 -3.51 11.52
N ASP A 163 -8.08 -3.66 12.65
CA ASP A 163 -9.01 -2.67 13.16
C ASP A 163 -8.29 -1.61 14.02
N ARG A 164 -8.94 -0.45 14.17
CA ARG A 164 -8.41 0.68 14.93
C ARG A 164 -8.05 0.30 16.37
N ASN A 165 -8.90 -0.45 17.07
CA ASN A 165 -8.68 -0.77 18.49
C ASN A 165 -7.43 -1.66 18.65
N THR A 166 -7.24 -2.61 17.75
CA THR A 166 -6.05 -3.48 17.72
C THR A 166 -4.79 -2.67 17.43
N TRP A 167 -4.85 -1.75 16.47
CA TRP A 167 -3.74 -0.86 16.13
C TRP A 167 -3.35 0.05 17.29
N GLU A 168 -4.33 0.68 17.96
CA GLU A 168 -4.09 1.55 19.13
C GLU A 168 -3.41 0.80 20.29
N LYS A 169 -3.81 -0.46 20.54
CA LYS A 169 -3.16 -1.31 21.54
C LYS A 169 -1.71 -1.60 21.19
N GLN A 170 -1.43 -1.96 19.93
CA GLN A 170 -0.07 -2.22 19.47
C GLN A 170 0.84 -1.00 19.64
N CYS A 171 0.35 0.20 19.26
CA CYS A 171 1.10 1.44 19.47
C CYS A 171 1.41 1.69 20.96
N THR A 172 0.46 1.42 21.85
CA THR A 172 0.66 1.60 23.30
C THR A 172 1.70 0.65 23.86
N ASP A 173 1.69 -0.61 23.44
CA ASP A 173 2.64 -1.64 23.88
C ASP A 173 4.08 -1.34 23.41
N GLU A 174 4.26 -0.82 22.18
CA GLU A 174 5.57 -0.39 21.68
C GLU A 174 6.15 0.76 22.53
N TYR A 175 5.35 1.74 22.93
CA TYR A 175 5.80 2.82 23.80
C TYR A 175 6.22 2.30 25.20
N ALA A 176 5.51 1.31 25.74
CA ALA A 176 5.83 0.74 27.06
C ALA A 176 7.13 -0.05 27.07
N VAL A 177 7.53 -0.65 25.96
CA VAL A 177 8.79 -1.42 25.80
C VAL A 177 10.00 -0.49 25.68
N HIS A 178 9.86 0.69 25.05
CA HIS A 178 10.96 1.64 24.86
C HIS A 178 11.15 2.63 26.05
N ALA A 179 10.25 2.62 27.03
CA ALA A 179 10.32 3.44 28.23
C ALA A 179 11.02 2.76 29.43
N LYS A 180 11.52 1.55 29.25
CA LYS A 180 12.33 0.79 30.24
C LYS A 180 13.78 0.73 29.82
#